data_103a0b9a9e6352829463bea0e3f8f0f4
#
_entry.id   103a0b9a9e6352829463bea0e3f8f0f4
#
_cell.length_a   1.000
_cell.length_b   1.000
_cell.length_c   1.000
_cell.angle_alpha   90.00
_cell.angle_beta   90.00
_cell.angle_gamma   90.00
#
_symmetry.space_group_name_H-M   'P 1'
#
loop_
_entity.id
_entity.type
_entity.pdbx_description
1 polymer ?
#
loop_
_entity_poly.entity_id
_entity_poly.type
_entity_poly.pdbx_seq_one_letter_code
_entity_poly.pdbx_strand_id
1 'polypeptide(L)'
;VKAAGHDTQCAVAAMPWDGIGEAAFLSCGTWSLIGCELEKPILTRRSMEDELSNEIGANNQINYLKNISGLWLIQEIRRNFREEGREYSYNDMEQLARTEPSFACFIDPDASEFAQPGGMPEKIRAYCERTGQEVPQTDGALIRCIYESLSMKYRNAIAQIHENTGKKF
;
A
#
# COMPACT_ATOMS: atom_id res chain seq x y z
N VAL A 1 -5.77 -13.78 26.32
CA VAL A 1 -6.23 -12.61 25.57
C VAL A 1 -7.00 -13.12 24.36
N LYS A 2 -8.26 -12.72 24.19
CA LYS A 2 -9.05 -13.04 22.99
C LYS A 2 -9.06 -11.82 22.10
N ALA A 3 -8.67 -11.96 20.81
CA ALA A 3 -8.88 -10.93 19.82
C ALA A 3 -10.39 -10.82 19.53
N ALA A 4 -10.91 -9.61 19.47
CA ALA A 4 -12.33 -9.36 19.24
C ALA A 4 -12.77 -9.61 17.78
N GLY A 5 -11.81 -9.75 16.85
CA GLY A 5 -12.04 -9.95 15.44
C GLY A 5 -10.74 -9.96 14.63
N HIS A 6 -10.84 -9.73 13.32
CA HIS A 6 -9.69 -9.55 12.45
C HIS A 6 -8.83 -8.36 12.93
N ASP A 7 -7.51 -8.48 12.87
CA ASP A 7 -6.56 -7.49 13.42
C ASP A 7 -6.75 -6.09 12.83
N THR A 8 -6.90 -5.98 11.51
CA THR A 8 -7.17 -4.69 10.85
C THR A 8 -8.47 -4.07 11.32
N GLN A 9 -9.55 -4.85 11.50
CA GLN A 9 -10.83 -4.35 11.97
C GLN A 9 -10.74 -3.83 13.41
N CYS A 10 -9.94 -4.51 14.24
CA CYS A 10 -9.65 -4.05 15.60
C CYS A 10 -8.82 -2.76 15.59
N ALA A 11 -7.85 -2.61 14.67
CA ALA A 11 -7.05 -1.41 14.53
C ALA A 11 -7.89 -0.22 14.07
N VAL A 12 -8.79 -0.42 13.11
CA VAL A 12 -9.74 0.62 12.65
C VAL A 12 -10.66 1.06 13.80
N ALA A 13 -11.21 0.11 14.56
CA ALA A 13 -12.06 0.41 15.71
C ALA A 13 -11.34 1.19 16.83
N ALA A 14 -10.01 1.10 16.90
CA ALA A 14 -9.17 1.82 17.86
C ALA A 14 -8.61 3.15 17.32
N MET A 15 -8.91 3.51 16.09
CA MET A 15 -8.41 4.73 15.47
C MET A 15 -8.91 5.97 16.24
N PRO A 16 -8.00 6.87 16.64
CA PRO A 16 -8.38 8.08 17.35
C PRO A 16 -9.03 9.08 16.37
N TRP A 17 -10.34 9.08 16.32
CA TRP A 17 -11.11 10.05 15.54
C TRP A 17 -11.98 10.89 16.50
N ASP A 18 -11.95 12.21 16.31
CA ASP A 18 -12.67 13.17 17.15
C ASP A 18 -14.16 13.31 16.81
N GLY A 19 -14.63 12.58 15.80
CA GLY A 19 -16.02 12.64 15.34
C GLY A 19 -16.32 13.87 14.46
N ILE A 20 -15.33 14.68 14.11
CA ILE A 20 -15.47 15.86 13.27
C ILE A 20 -15.01 15.54 11.85
N GLY A 21 -15.90 15.76 10.86
CA GLY A 21 -15.61 15.51 9.46
C GLY A 21 -15.61 14.03 9.07
N GLU A 22 -15.06 13.75 7.91
CA GLU A 22 -14.94 12.39 7.36
C GLU A 22 -13.51 11.89 7.52
N ALA A 23 -13.35 10.64 7.93
CA ALA A 23 -12.04 10.04 8.14
C ALA A 23 -11.79 8.90 7.15
N ALA A 24 -10.58 8.86 6.60
CA ALA A 24 -10.03 7.67 5.97
C ALA A 24 -8.99 7.03 6.88
N PHE A 25 -8.86 5.72 6.79
CA PHE A 25 -7.81 5.00 7.49
C PHE A 25 -6.82 4.36 6.50
N LEU A 26 -5.59 4.19 6.95
CA LEU A 26 -4.57 3.38 6.29
C LEU A 26 -3.93 2.45 7.32
N SER A 27 -4.26 1.17 7.25
CA SER A 27 -3.54 0.12 7.98
C SER A 27 -2.34 -0.31 7.12
N CYS A 28 -1.16 0.22 7.45
CA CYS A 28 0.05 0.04 6.65
C CYS A 28 0.94 -1.04 7.27
N GLY A 29 0.79 -2.26 6.81
CA GLY A 29 1.57 -3.43 7.20
C GLY A 29 2.18 -4.14 5.99
N THR A 30 2.38 -5.45 6.07
CA THR A 30 2.78 -6.30 4.93
C THR A 30 1.82 -6.10 3.77
N TRP A 31 0.52 -6.13 4.04
CA TRP A 31 -0.54 -5.58 3.20
C TRP A 31 -0.89 -4.18 3.68
N SER A 32 -1.37 -3.35 2.78
CA SER A 32 -1.95 -2.06 3.12
C SER A 32 -3.44 -2.09 2.82
N LEU A 33 -4.25 -1.75 3.84
CA LEU A 33 -5.69 -1.62 3.72
C LEU A 33 -6.04 -0.14 3.89
N ILE A 34 -6.57 0.46 2.84
CA ILE A 34 -6.96 1.87 2.85
C ILE A 34 -8.47 1.99 2.62
N GLY A 35 -9.16 2.75 3.46
CA GLY A 35 -10.62 2.78 3.40
C GLY A 35 -11.26 3.83 4.30
N CYS A 36 -12.58 3.73 4.42
CA CYS A 36 -13.40 4.53 5.32
C CYS A 36 -14.54 3.67 5.90
N GLU A 37 -15.14 4.14 6.98
CA GLU A 37 -16.33 3.50 7.55
C GLU A 37 -17.61 4.02 6.88
N LEU A 38 -18.56 3.10 6.64
CA LEU A 38 -19.89 3.36 6.08
C LEU A 38 -20.96 2.70 6.95
N GLU A 39 -22.17 3.26 6.93
CA GLU A 39 -23.34 2.63 7.56
C GLU A 39 -23.90 1.45 6.76
N LYS A 40 -23.70 1.45 5.44
CA LYS A 40 -24.23 0.45 4.51
C LYS A 40 -23.19 0.09 3.44
N PRO A 41 -23.19 -1.16 2.96
CA PRO A 41 -22.28 -1.57 1.89
C PRO A 41 -22.59 -0.89 0.56
N ILE A 42 -21.56 -0.66 -0.24
CA ILE A 42 -21.67 -0.20 -1.64
C ILE A 42 -21.51 -1.41 -2.55
N LEU A 43 -22.56 -1.73 -3.33
CA LEU A 43 -22.63 -2.89 -4.22
C LEU A 43 -22.83 -2.44 -5.68
N THR A 44 -22.02 -1.49 -6.14
CA THR A 44 -22.09 -0.97 -7.51
C THR A 44 -21.09 -1.68 -8.41
N ARG A 45 -21.37 -1.68 -9.72
CA ARG A 45 -20.42 -2.18 -10.72
C ARG A 45 -19.10 -1.43 -10.66
N ARG A 46 -19.14 -0.12 -10.47
CA ARG A 46 -17.94 0.72 -10.32
C ARG A 46 -17.10 0.29 -9.12
N SER A 47 -17.72 0.07 -7.96
CA SER A 47 -17.02 -0.41 -6.77
C SER A 47 -16.28 -1.74 -7.01
N MET A 48 -16.90 -2.64 -7.77
CA MET A 48 -16.28 -3.91 -8.18
C MET A 48 -15.11 -3.68 -9.17
N GLU A 49 -15.29 -2.81 -10.15
CA GLU A 49 -14.25 -2.47 -11.14
C GLU A 49 -13.06 -1.74 -10.47
N ASP A 50 -13.33 -0.95 -9.44
CA ASP A 50 -12.32 -0.30 -8.60
C ASP A 50 -11.70 -1.24 -7.54
N GLU A 51 -12.10 -2.52 -7.49
CA GLU A 51 -11.62 -3.54 -6.54
C GLU A 51 -11.77 -3.12 -5.07
N LEU A 52 -12.88 -2.44 -4.75
CA LEU A 52 -13.22 -2.02 -3.40
C LEU A 52 -14.10 -3.07 -2.73
N SER A 53 -13.76 -3.45 -1.51
CA SER A 53 -14.47 -4.45 -0.72
C SER A 53 -15.26 -3.84 0.44
N ASN A 54 -16.29 -4.56 0.89
CA ASN A 54 -17.08 -4.23 2.06
C ASN A 54 -16.79 -5.28 3.13
N GLU A 55 -16.18 -4.88 4.23
CA GLU A 55 -15.88 -5.76 5.36
C GLU A 55 -16.68 -5.33 6.60
N ILE A 56 -17.12 -6.28 7.40
CA ILE A 56 -17.84 -5.96 8.64
C ILE A 56 -16.82 -5.44 9.66
N GLY A 57 -17.00 -4.19 10.05
CA GLY A 57 -16.23 -3.51 11.09
C GLY A 57 -16.86 -3.59 12.47
N ALA A 58 -16.42 -2.74 13.38
CA ALA A 58 -17.00 -2.62 14.71
C ALA A 58 -18.43 -2.02 14.64
N ASN A 59 -19.27 -2.31 15.65
CA ASN A 59 -20.61 -1.74 15.78
C ASN A 59 -21.52 -1.88 14.56
N ASN A 60 -21.35 -2.97 13.79
CA ASN A 60 -22.03 -3.21 12.50
C ASN A 60 -21.77 -2.15 11.40
N GLN A 61 -20.73 -1.36 11.55
CA GLN A 61 -20.23 -0.49 10.48
C GLN A 61 -19.62 -1.35 9.37
N ILE A 62 -19.58 -0.80 8.17
CA ILE A 62 -18.89 -1.40 7.02
C ILE A 62 -17.57 -0.68 6.82
N ASN A 63 -16.47 -1.41 6.88
CA ASN A 63 -15.18 -0.93 6.41
C ASN A 63 -15.13 -1.10 4.90
N TYR A 64 -15.29 -0.01 4.18
CA TYR A 64 -15.21 0.05 2.73
C TYR A 64 -13.77 0.38 2.35
N LEU A 65 -13.07 -0.57 1.76
CA LEU A 65 -11.61 -0.49 1.65
C LEU A 65 -11.06 -1.14 0.38
N LYS A 66 -9.82 -0.78 0.05
CA LYS A 66 -8.97 -1.42 -0.94
C LYS A 66 -7.80 -2.12 -0.28
N ASN A 67 -7.55 -3.36 -0.68
CA ASN A 67 -6.33 -4.09 -0.36
C ASN A 67 -5.26 -3.74 -1.39
N ILE A 68 -4.06 -3.44 -0.94
CA ILE A 68 -2.91 -3.07 -1.76
C ILE A 68 -1.71 -3.87 -1.24
N SER A 69 -0.86 -4.38 -2.12
CA SER A 69 0.45 -4.90 -1.72
C SER A 69 1.22 -3.80 -1.00
N GLY A 70 1.40 -3.96 0.30
CA GLY A 70 1.94 -2.90 1.15
C GLY A 70 3.46 -2.99 1.30
N LEU A 71 3.91 -2.96 2.56
CA LEU A 71 5.35 -3.03 2.87
C LEU A 71 5.99 -4.40 2.60
N TRP A 72 5.23 -5.36 2.08
CA TRP A 72 5.74 -6.62 1.53
C TRP A 72 6.92 -6.38 0.57
N LEU A 73 6.79 -5.42 -0.36
CA LEU A 73 7.85 -5.09 -1.32
C LEU A 73 9.14 -4.60 -0.62
N ILE A 74 8.99 -3.79 0.42
CA ILE A 74 10.12 -3.30 1.22
C ILE A 74 10.75 -4.43 2.04
N GLN A 75 9.95 -5.32 2.61
CA GLN A 75 10.44 -6.47 3.35
C GLN A 75 11.20 -7.43 2.43
N GLU A 76 10.67 -7.65 1.23
CA GLU A 76 11.22 -8.57 0.26
C GLU A 76 12.54 -8.03 -0.35
N ILE A 77 12.59 -6.76 -0.74
CA ILE A 77 13.83 -6.19 -1.26
C ILE A 77 14.93 -6.17 -0.18
N ARG A 78 14.56 -5.89 1.08
CA ARG A 78 15.49 -5.98 2.22
C ARG A 78 16.03 -7.40 2.40
N ARG A 79 15.17 -8.42 2.23
CA ARG A 79 15.59 -9.83 2.28
C ARG A 79 16.59 -10.14 1.17
N ASN A 80 16.33 -9.70 -0.08
CA ASN A 80 17.25 -9.92 -1.19
C ASN A 80 18.60 -9.22 -0.96
N PHE A 81 18.62 -7.98 -0.48
CA PHE A 81 19.88 -7.30 -0.13
C PHE A 81 20.69 -8.07 0.91
N ARG A 82 20.03 -8.61 1.94
CA ARG A 82 20.70 -9.42 2.95
C ARG A 82 21.27 -10.73 2.40
N GLU A 83 20.56 -11.39 1.48
CA GLU A 83 21.03 -12.61 0.78
C GLU A 83 22.31 -12.31 -0.05
N GLU A 84 22.48 -11.08 -0.50
CA GLU A 84 23.66 -10.60 -1.22
C GLU A 84 24.73 -9.99 -0.29
N GLY A 85 24.58 -10.11 1.03
CA GLY A 85 25.54 -9.62 2.03
C GLY A 85 25.43 -8.13 2.36
N ARG A 86 24.35 -7.47 1.97
CA ARG A 86 24.04 -6.06 2.27
C ARG A 86 22.97 -5.97 3.36
N GLU A 87 23.39 -5.68 4.58
CA GLU A 87 22.47 -5.57 5.72
C GLU A 87 22.06 -4.11 5.94
N TYR A 88 20.77 -3.83 5.75
CA TYR A 88 20.17 -2.54 6.01
C TYR A 88 19.10 -2.64 7.10
N SER A 89 19.12 -1.71 8.06
CA SER A 89 17.95 -1.44 8.89
C SER A 89 16.89 -0.69 8.06
N TYR A 90 15.65 -0.63 8.52
CA TYR A 90 14.63 0.18 7.84
C TYR A 90 14.99 1.67 7.80
N ASN A 91 15.66 2.17 8.83
CA ASN A 91 16.16 3.55 8.84
C ASN A 91 17.22 3.77 7.77
N ASP A 92 18.16 2.83 7.57
CA ASP A 92 19.18 2.94 6.52
C ASP A 92 18.52 2.95 5.14
N MET A 93 17.51 2.10 4.92
CA MET A 93 16.76 2.06 3.68
C MET A 93 16.04 3.39 3.41
N GLU A 94 15.43 3.98 4.42
CA GLU A 94 14.80 5.30 4.29
C GLU A 94 15.83 6.38 3.94
N GLN A 95 16.98 6.39 4.60
CA GLN A 95 18.04 7.36 4.29
C GLN A 95 18.58 7.18 2.87
N LEU A 96 18.85 5.95 2.43
CA LEU A 96 19.25 5.68 1.05
C LEU A 96 18.22 6.21 0.04
N ALA A 97 16.95 5.93 0.26
CA ALA A 97 15.89 6.43 -0.62
C ALA A 97 15.82 7.97 -0.67
N ARG A 98 16.06 8.65 0.46
CA ARG A 98 16.02 10.13 0.55
C ARG A 98 17.10 10.82 -0.28
N THR A 99 18.22 10.16 -0.55
CA THR A 99 19.32 10.73 -1.33
C THR A 99 19.12 10.65 -2.85
N GLU A 100 18.15 9.85 -3.29
CA GLU A 100 17.88 9.62 -4.71
C GLU A 100 16.91 10.66 -5.32
N PRO A 101 16.92 10.85 -6.64
CA PRO A 101 15.97 11.71 -7.32
C PRO A 101 14.52 11.29 -7.09
N SER A 102 13.63 12.28 -6.90
CA SER A 102 12.20 12.02 -6.73
C SER A 102 11.53 11.69 -8.05
N PHE A 103 10.60 10.76 -8.03
CA PHE A 103 9.70 10.45 -9.15
C PHE A 103 10.41 9.99 -10.43
N ALA A 104 11.56 9.32 -10.30
CA ALA A 104 12.33 8.82 -11.43
C ALA A 104 11.63 7.64 -12.15
N CYS A 105 11.05 6.72 -11.37
CA CYS A 105 10.32 5.57 -11.91
C CYS A 105 9.26 5.06 -10.96
N PHE A 106 8.30 4.30 -11.50
CA PHE A 106 7.18 3.73 -10.77
C PHE A 106 6.90 2.30 -11.20
N ILE A 107 6.41 1.51 -10.26
CA ILE A 107 5.84 0.18 -10.51
C ILE A 107 4.36 0.16 -10.09
N ASP A 108 3.57 -0.77 -10.60
CA ASP A 108 2.31 -1.13 -9.96
C ASP A 108 2.59 -2.16 -8.85
N PRO A 109 2.45 -1.80 -7.56
CA PRO A 109 2.72 -2.72 -6.46
C PRO A 109 1.91 -4.02 -6.51
N ASP A 110 0.75 -4.01 -7.14
CA ASP A 110 -0.16 -5.16 -7.25
C ASP A 110 0.07 -5.99 -8.53
N ALA A 111 1.06 -5.64 -9.36
CA ALA A 111 1.39 -6.45 -10.53
C ALA A 111 1.83 -7.86 -10.12
N SER A 112 1.34 -8.87 -10.83
CA SER A 112 1.50 -10.28 -10.48
C SER A 112 2.96 -10.75 -10.33
N GLU A 113 3.90 -10.11 -11.01
CA GLU A 113 5.33 -10.38 -10.93
C GLU A 113 5.93 -10.08 -9.55
N PHE A 114 5.32 -9.17 -8.78
CA PHE A 114 5.74 -8.81 -7.43
C PHE A 114 5.11 -9.67 -6.33
N ALA A 115 4.12 -10.50 -6.66
CA ALA A 115 3.45 -11.36 -5.69
C ALA A 115 4.32 -12.52 -5.17
N GLN A 116 5.33 -12.92 -5.94
CA GLN A 116 6.21 -14.03 -5.60
C GLN A 116 7.52 -13.52 -5.00
N PRO A 117 8.06 -14.19 -3.95
CA PRO A 117 9.35 -13.84 -3.36
C PRO A 117 10.51 -14.08 -4.34
N GLY A 118 11.65 -13.46 -4.04
CA GLY A 118 12.93 -13.60 -4.76
C GLY A 118 13.07 -12.67 -5.96
N GLY A 119 14.30 -12.16 -6.13
CA GLY A 119 14.69 -11.34 -7.29
C GLY A 119 13.94 -10.02 -7.39
N MET A 120 13.56 -9.41 -6.28
CA MET A 120 12.78 -8.16 -6.31
C MET A 120 13.52 -7.01 -7.01
N PRO A 121 14.84 -6.80 -6.82
CA PRO A 121 15.58 -5.80 -7.56
C PRO A 121 15.49 -5.98 -9.08
N GLU A 122 15.66 -7.20 -9.57
CA GLU A 122 15.61 -7.54 -10.99
C GLU A 122 14.22 -7.37 -11.59
N LYS A 123 13.18 -7.77 -10.83
CA LYS A 123 11.79 -7.60 -11.22
C LYS A 123 11.42 -6.12 -11.39
N ILE A 124 11.85 -5.27 -10.45
CA ILE A 124 11.62 -3.81 -10.52
C ILE A 124 12.32 -3.22 -11.75
N ARG A 125 13.60 -3.57 -11.97
CA ARG A 125 14.36 -3.11 -13.15
C ARG A 125 13.70 -3.55 -14.45
N ALA A 126 13.33 -4.82 -14.56
CA ALA A 126 12.66 -5.35 -15.74
C ALA A 126 11.30 -4.68 -15.99
N TYR A 127 10.55 -4.37 -14.91
CA TYR A 127 9.30 -3.63 -15.01
C TYR A 127 9.54 -2.22 -15.58
N CYS A 128 10.50 -1.48 -15.04
CA CYS A 128 10.84 -0.13 -15.52
C CYS A 128 11.33 -0.14 -16.98
N GLU A 129 12.20 -1.08 -17.34
CA GLU A 129 12.68 -1.24 -18.71
C GLU A 129 11.52 -1.52 -19.69
N ARG A 130 10.65 -2.49 -19.37
CA ARG A 130 9.50 -2.85 -20.20
C ARG A 130 8.51 -1.70 -20.37
N THR A 131 8.37 -0.84 -19.38
CA THR A 131 7.46 0.30 -19.40
C THR A 131 8.12 1.59 -19.94
N GLY A 132 9.38 1.52 -20.39
CA GLY A 132 10.11 2.64 -20.96
C GLY A 132 10.47 3.74 -19.95
N GLN A 133 10.61 3.37 -18.67
CA GLN A 133 10.98 4.28 -17.59
C GLN A 133 12.50 4.23 -17.33
N GLU A 134 12.99 5.18 -16.54
CA GLU A 134 14.34 5.12 -16.01
C GLU A 134 14.52 3.87 -15.13
N VAL A 135 15.58 3.11 -15.38
CA VAL A 135 15.86 1.86 -14.65
C VAL A 135 16.68 2.17 -13.40
N PRO A 136 16.14 1.88 -12.19
CA PRO A 136 16.84 2.19 -10.94
C PRO A 136 18.13 1.37 -10.79
N GLN A 137 19.27 2.05 -10.64
CA GLN A 137 20.60 1.41 -10.61
C GLN A 137 21.11 1.15 -9.19
N THR A 138 20.74 2.01 -8.25
CA THR A 138 21.19 1.93 -6.85
C THR A 138 20.14 1.27 -5.94
N ASP A 139 20.57 0.80 -4.77
CA ASP A 139 19.65 0.29 -3.75
C ASP A 139 18.66 1.36 -3.29
N GLY A 140 19.15 2.59 -3.13
CA GLY A 140 18.34 3.75 -2.77
C GLY A 140 17.24 4.02 -3.81
N ALA A 141 17.57 4.00 -5.11
CA ALA A 141 16.62 4.22 -6.18
C ALA A 141 15.55 3.12 -6.25
N LEU A 142 15.92 1.86 -6.02
CA LEU A 142 14.97 0.75 -5.93
C LEU A 142 14.00 0.94 -4.77
N ILE A 143 14.51 1.27 -3.59
CA ILE A 143 13.70 1.51 -2.40
C ILE A 143 12.77 2.71 -2.60
N ARG A 144 13.29 3.81 -3.18
CA ARG A 144 12.51 5.00 -3.47
C ARG A 144 11.39 4.73 -4.45
N CYS A 145 11.67 4.00 -5.53
CA CYS A 145 10.67 3.54 -6.49
C CYS A 145 9.50 2.84 -5.78
N ILE A 146 9.77 1.92 -4.85
CA ILE A 146 8.71 1.23 -4.10
C ILE A 146 7.90 2.20 -3.25
N TYR A 147 8.53 3.07 -2.45
CA TYR A 147 7.81 4.01 -1.57
C TYR A 147 6.95 5.00 -2.35
N GLU A 148 7.47 5.55 -3.44
CA GLU A 148 6.72 6.48 -4.27
C GLU A 148 5.58 5.79 -5.02
N SER A 149 5.79 4.57 -5.50
CA SER A 149 4.75 3.74 -6.10
C SER A 149 3.60 3.44 -5.14
N LEU A 150 3.92 3.04 -3.91
CA LEU A 150 2.91 2.82 -2.86
C LEU A 150 2.14 4.11 -2.55
N SER A 151 2.85 5.24 -2.44
CA SER A 151 2.22 6.54 -2.17
C SER A 151 1.24 6.94 -3.28
N MET A 152 1.60 6.72 -4.54
CA MET A 152 0.72 6.98 -5.70
C MET A 152 -0.46 6.02 -5.73
N LYS A 153 -0.27 4.75 -5.35
CA LYS A 153 -1.35 3.77 -5.24
C LYS A 153 -2.35 4.16 -4.15
N TYR A 154 -1.88 4.62 -2.98
CA TYR A 154 -2.74 5.11 -1.90
C TYR A 154 -3.53 6.35 -2.34
N ARG A 155 -2.89 7.31 -3.00
CA ARG A 155 -3.57 8.48 -3.56
C ARG A 155 -4.70 8.08 -4.51
N ASN A 156 -4.44 7.12 -5.42
CA ASN A 156 -5.43 6.62 -6.34
C ASN A 156 -6.59 5.92 -5.61
N ALA A 157 -6.30 5.10 -4.61
CA ALA A 157 -7.32 4.42 -3.80
C ALA A 157 -8.23 5.42 -3.05
N ILE A 158 -7.66 6.49 -2.48
CA ILE A 158 -8.46 7.57 -1.87
C ILE A 158 -9.37 8.25 -2.89
N ALA A 159 -8.88 8.51 -4.11
CA ALA A 159 -9.70 9.08 -5.17
C ALA A 159 -10.87 8.14 -5.56
N GLN A 160 -10.60 6.85 -5.71
CA GLN A 160 -11.64 5.84 -5.98
C GLN A 160 -12.67 5.76 -4.86
N ILE A 161 -12.23 5.78 -3.58
CA ILE A 161 -13.14 5.79 -2.43
C ILE A 161 -14.00 7.06 -2.45
N HIS A 162 -13.39 8.23 -2.68
CA HIS A 162 -14.12 9.49 -2.82
C HIS A 162 -15.19 9.41 -3.92
N GLU A 163 -14.86 8.91 -5.10
CA GLU A 163 -15.76 8.82 -6.22
C GLU A 163 -16.92 7.83 -6.01
N ASN A 164 -16.69 6.76 -5.26
CA ASN A 164 -17.71 5.76 -4.92
C ASN A 164 -18.61 6.19 -3.75
N THR A 165 -18.10 7.01 -2.82
CA THR A 165 -18.81 7.37 -1.58
C THR A 165 -19.31 8.81 -1.55
N GLY A 166 -18.69 9.71 -2.32
CA GLY A 166 -18.87 11.17 -2.20
C GLY A 166 -18.17 11.80 -1.00
N LYS A 167 -17.50 10.99 -0.13
CA LYS A 167 -16.80 11.46 1.05
C LYS A 167 -15.51 12.21 0.69
N LYS A 168 -15.18 13.26 1.46
CA LYS A 168 -13.96 14.05 1.29
C LYS A 168 -13.07 13.89 2.53
N PHE A 169 -11.83 13.52 2.32
CA PHE A 169 -10.83 13.27 3.35
C PHE A 169 -9.71 14.30 3.30
#